data_06f9e92d225b106d4793377438e9fb67
#
_entry.id   06f9e92d225b106d4793377438e9fb67
#
_cell.length_a   1.000
_cell.length_b   1.000
_cell.length_c   1.000
_cell.angle_alpha   90.00
_cell.angle_beta   90.00
_cell.angle_gamma   90.00
#
_symmetry.space_group_name_H-M   'P 1'
#
loop_
_entity.id
_entity.type
_entity.pdbx_description
1 polymer ?
#
loop_
_entity_poly.entity_id
_entity_poly.type
_entity_poly.pdbx_seq_one_letter_code
_entity_poly.pdbx_strand_id
1 'polypeptide(L)'
;QPNDDDARASVESSAEPRLPLLFPAGLAATADRLYVADTGHHRILECNHAGRVLRQFGMGTADFVDGELDHTAFRRPQGLSVARDVLYVADTGNHALRRIVLRSGRVETLCGNGRAGEPVAGPVTSPREVALNQPQSVAATDNEVFMTMAGDNRLWAYDLGRGALACRAGSGQLESRDGSGPMAAFAQPAGLAVVQQTLYVCDALGSAVRSVQLRNDVVQTLVGQGMWEFGDADGPREQARLQNPQAIALSADAPVLWVADTGNGRLRSLRL
;
A
#
# COMPACT_ATOMS: atom_id res chain seq x y z
N GLN A 1 24.70 18.10 -30.79
CA GLN A 1 23.84 18.10 -29.58
C GLN A 1 24.20 16.83 -28.83
N PRO A 2 24.74 16.90 -27.59
CA PRO A 2 24.97 15.73 -26.76
C PRO A 2 23.62 15.21 -26.26
N ASN A 3 23.44 13.88 -26.25
CA ASN A 3 22.25 13.20 -25.77
C ASN A 3 22.04 13.42 -24.27
N ASP A 4 20.80 13.76 -23.87
CA ASP A 4 20.37 13.91 -22.47
C ASP A 4 20.48 12.65 -21.60
N ASP A 5 20.90 11.52 -22.18
CA ASP A 5 21.13 10.27 -21.44
C ASP A 5 22.43 10.27 -20.62
N ASP A 6 23.40 11.12 -20.94
CA ASP A 6 24.68 11.18 -20.22
C ASP A 6 24.60 11.96 -18.89
N ALA A 7 23.59 12.81 -18.71
CA ALA A 7 23.43 13.59 -17.47
C ALA A 7 22.82 12.79 -16.31
N ARG A 8 22.23 11.60 -16.57
CA ARG A 8 21.68 10.71 -15.54
C ARG A 8 22.67 9.67 -15.00
N ALA A 9 23.84 9.54 -15.65
CA ALA A 9 24.82 8.50 -15.33
C ALA A 9 25.74 8.78 -14.14
N SER A 10 25.66 9.98 -13.51
CA SER A 10 26.68 10.42 -12.53
C SER A 10 26.30 10.30 -11.05
N VAL A 11 25.21 9.62 -10.70
CA VAL A 11 24.85 9.30 -9.31
C VAL A 11 24.56 7.81 -9.17
N GLU A 12 25.34 6.96 -9.80
CA GLU A 12 25.34 5.53 -9.48
C GLU A 12 26.20 5.31 -8.24
N SER A 13 25.56 5.26 -7.08
CA SER A 13 26.15 4.60 -5.91
C SER A 13 26.36 3.13 -6.28
N SER A 14 27.60 2.73 -6.51
CA SER A 14 28.01 1.37 -6.92
C SER A 14 27.95 0.33 -5.80
N ALA A 15 27.14 0.53 -4.78
CA ALA A 15 26.92 -0.45 -3.73
C ALA A 15 25.80 -1.41 -4.15
N GLU A 16 26.17 -2.50 -4.80
CA GLU A 16 25.27 -3.66 -4.86
C GLU A 16 24.83 -4.02 -3.44
N PRO A 17 23.54 -4.27 -3.20
CA PRO A 17 23.09 -4.70 -1.89
C PRO A 17 23.76 -6.03 -1.59
N ARG A 18 24.69 -6.03 -0.63
CA ARG A 18 25.47 -7.21 -0.22
C ARG A 18 24.62 -8.28 0.47
N LEU A 19 23.34 -8.00 0.75
CA LEU A 19 22.43 -8.88 1.45
C LEU A 19 21.21 -9.20 0.57
N PRO A 20 20.78 -10.48 0.54
CA PRO A 20 19.52 -10.86 -0.10
C PRO A 20 18.36 -10.09 0.54
N LEU A 21 17.20 -10.03 -0.16
CA LEU A 21 15.99 -9.44 0.40
C LEU A 21 15.57 -10.18 1.68
N LEU A 22 15.05 -9.42 2.64
CA LEU A 22 14.54 -9.95 3.90
C LEU A 22 13.07 -9.58 4.07
N PHE A 23 12.18 -10.57 3.97
CA PHE A 23 10.72 -10.40 4.06
C PHE A 23 10.19 -9.26 3.17
N PRO A 24 10.49 -9.23 1.85
CA PRO A 24 9.96 -8.20 0.97
C PRO A 24 8.43 -8.30 0.94
N ALA A 25 7.74 -7.17 1.18
CA ALA A 25 6.28 -7.17 1.29
C ALA A 25 5.60 -6.40 0.15
N GLY A 26 6.09 -5.24 -0.24
CA GLY A 26 5.46 -4.36 -1.23
C GLY A 26 6.23 -4.25 -2.52
N LEU A 27 5.49 -4.14 -3.62
CA LEU A 27 6.00 -3.86 -4.94
C LEU A 27 5.22 -2.72 -5.59
N ALA A 28 5.92 -1.84 -6.29
CA ALA A 28 5.32 -0.89 -7.22
C ALA A 28 6.15 -0.83 -8.49
N ALA A 29 5.51 -0.69 -9.64
CA ALA A 29 6.17 -0.70 -10.93
C ALA A 29 5.78 0.52 -11.77
N THR A 30 6.72 1.01 -12.56
CA THR A 30 6.53 1.93 -13.67
C THR A 30 6.94 1.25 -14.97
N ALA A 31 6.88 1.96 -16.08
CA ALA A 31 7.30 1.42 -17.37
C ALA A 31 8.79 0.97 -17.39
N ASP A 32 9.64 1.54 -16.54
CA ASP A 32 11.10 1.35 -16.56
C ASP A 32 11.71 1.02 -15.18
N ARG A 33 10.94 1.03 -14.12
CA ARG A 33 11.41 0.81 -12.73
C ARG A 33 10.52 -0.14 -11.94
N LEU A 34 11.14 -0.83 -11.02
CA LEU A 34 10.50 -1.65 -10.00
C LEU A 34 10.96 -1.14 -8.63
N TYR A 35 10.01 -0.86 -7.73
CA TYR A 35 10.28 -0.48 -6.36
C TYR A 35 9.92 -1.64 -5.44
N VAL A 36 10.82 -1.98 -4.51
CA VAL A 36 10.67 -3.12 -3.60
C VAL A 36 10.78 -2.64 -2.16
N ALA A 37 9.76 -2.89 -1.36
CA ALA A 37 9.86 -2.73 0.09
C ALA A 37 10.60 -3.93 0.68
N ASP A 38 11.88 -3.76 0.95
CA ASP A 38 12.74 -4.73 1.64
C ASP A 38 12.52 -4.57 3.16
N THR A 39 11.36 -5.06 3.59
CA THR A 39 10.72 -4.77 4.87
C THR A 39 11.60 -5.13 6.06
N GLY A 40 12.27 -6.28 6.02
CA GLY A 40 13.13 -6.74 7.09
C GLY A 40 14.46 -5.97 7.20
N HIS A 41 14.91 -5.35 6.11
CA HIS A 41 16.07 -4.46 6.10
C HIS A 41 15.70 -2.98 6.21
N HIS A 42 14.43 -2.64 6.49
CA HIS A 42 13.97 -1.27 6.76
C HIS A 42 14.32 -0.27 5.66
N ARG A 43 14.24 -0.69 4.37
CA ARG A 43 14.62 0.10 3.20
C ARG A 43 13.70 -0.12 2.02
N ILE A 44 13.77 0.79 1.06
CA ILE A 44 13.12 0.66 -0.25
C ILE A 44 14.23 0.57 -1.30
N LEU A 45 14.11 -0.38 -2.22
CA LEU A 45 15.02 -0.53 -3.35
C LEU A 45 14.33 -0.08 -4.63
N GLU A 46 15.02 0.70 -5.44
CA GLU A 46 14.67 0.97 -6.83
C GLU A 46 15.51 0.07 -7.74
N CYS A 47 14.85 -0.68 -8.59
CA CYS A 47 15.48 -1.63 -9.51
C CYS A 47 15.03 -1.36 -10.95
N ASN A 48 15.81 -1.81 -11.93
CA ASN A 48 15.30 -1.96 -13.27
C ASN A 48 14.51 -3.29 -13.40
N HIS A 49 13.82 -3.51 -14.52
CA HIS A 49 13.03 -4.73 -14.75
C HIS A 49 13.88 -6.02 -14.88
N ALA A 50 15.21 -5.90 -15.02
CA ALA A 50 16.14 -7.04 -14.96
C ALA A 50 16.53 -7.40 -13.51
N GLY A 51 15.98 -6.68 -12.50
CA GLY A 51 16.26 -6.92 -11.08
C GLY A 51 17.56 -6.28 -10.57
N ARG A 52 18.28 -5.49 -11.40
CA ARG A 52 19.45 -4.74 -10.93
C ARG A 52 19.01 -3.59 -10.06
N VAL A 53 19.56 -3.49 -8.86
CA VAL A 53 19.33 -2.37 -7.95
C VAL A 53 20.06 -1.12 -8.46
N LEU A 54 19.31 -0.03 -8.56
CA LEU A 54 19.79 1.26 -9.04
C LEU A 54 20.01 2.24 -7.90
N ARG A 55 19.05 2.29 -6.96
CA ARG A 55 19.11 3.16 -5.77
C ARG A 55 18.53 2.46 -4.55
N GLN A 56 18.96 2.90 -3.38
CA GLN A 56 18.38 2.55 -2.10
C GLN A 56 17.86 3.81 -1.40
N PHE A 57 16.68 3.73 -0.82
CA PHE A 57 16.13 4.72 0.09
C PHE A 57 16.07 4.13 1.50
N GLY A 58 16.67 4.82 2.44
CA GLY A 58 16.77 4.40 3.83
C GLY A 58 18.13 3.79 4.19
N MET A 59 18.59 4.09 5.40
CA MET A 59 19.88 3.63 5.94
C MET A 59 19.93 2.11 6.18
N GLY A 60 18.79 1.41 6.14
CA GLY A 60 18.71 -0.01 6.46
C GLY A 60 18.62 -0.30 7.97
N THR A 61 18.42 0.73 8.78
CA THR A 61 18.18 0.64 10.23
C THR A 61 16.77 1.11 10.55
N ALA A 62 16.15 0.47 11.56
CA ALA A 62 14.79 0.80 11.98
C ALA A 62 14.74 2.14 12.71
N ASP A 63 14.27 3.19 12.02
CA ASP A 63 14.10 4.52 12.62
C ASP A 63 13.01 5.31 11.86
N PHE A 64 12.67 6.51 12.34
CA PHE A 64 11.68 7.41 11.77
C PHE A 64 12.33 8.76 11.43
N VAL A 65 12.99 8.84 10.27
CA VAL A 65 13.76 10.02 9.84
C VAL A 65 13.38 10.43 8.43
N ASP A 66 12.92 11.68 8.26
CA ASP A 66 12.81 12.35 6.97
C ASP A 66 14.19 12.81 6.48
N GLY A 67 14.42 12.85 5.19
CA GLY A 67 15.71 13.28 4.65
C GLY A 67 15.91 12.86 3.19
N GLU A 68 17.15 12.82 2.76
CA GLU A 68 17.53 12.43 1.40
C GLU A 68 18.20 11.06 1.41
N LEU A 69 17.81 10.20 0.46
CA LEU A 69 18.39 8.87 0.18
C LEU A 69 18.84 8.09 1.43
N ASP A 70 20.14 8.09 1.67
CA ASP A 70 20.84 7.36 2.73
C ASP A 70 20.83 8.05 4.10
N HIS A 71 20.26 9.26 4.17
CA HIS A 71 20.07 10.02 5.42
C HIS A 71 18.64 9.91 5.96
N THR A 72 17.84 9.03 5.39
CA THR A 72 16.47 8.74 5.82
C THR A 72 16.35 7.35 6.43
N ALA A 73 15.31 7.12 7.22
CA ALA A 73 15.06 5.81 7.79
C ALA A 73 13.57 5.46 7.77
N PHE A 74 13.32 4.17 7.62
CA PHE A 74 12.01 3.53 7.69
C PHE A 74 12.00 2.46 8.79
N ARG A 75 10.80 2.01 9.15
CA ARG A 75 10.64 0.85 10.04
C ARG A 75 9.63 -0.12 9.46
N ARG A 76 10.12 -1.24 8.93
CA ARG A 76 9.29 -2.29 8.31
C ARG A 76 8.29 -1.69 7.28
N PRO A 77 8.77 -0.95 6.26
CA PRO A 77 7.90 -0.43 5.21
C PRO A 77 7.26 -1.61 4.45
N GLN A 78 5.98 -1.48 4.08
CA GLN A 78 5.25 -2.55 3.38
C GLN A 78 4.65 -2.04 2.07
N GLY A 79 3.47 -1.43 2.09
CA GLY A 79 2.77 -1.01 0.89
C GLY A 79 3.48 0.08 0.12
N LEU A 80 3.51 -0.06 -1.19
CA LEU A 80 4.10 0.90 -2.13
C LEU A 80 3.11 1.26 -3.23
N SER A 81 3.07 2.53 -3.64
CA SER A 81 2.30 2.97 -4.80
C SER A 81 2.98 4.17 -5.46
N VAL A 82 3.12 4.12 -6.78
CA VAL A 82 3.66 5.25 -7.57
C VAL A 82 2.52 6.02 -8.22
N ALA A 83 2.53 7.34 -8.05
CA ALA A 83 1.72 8.23 -8.85
C ALA A 83 2.59 9.41 -9.28
N ARG A 84 2.63 9.67 -10.60
CA ARG A 84 3.56 10.64 -11.20
C ARG A 84 5.01 10.32 -10.79
N ASP A 85 5.76 11.31 -10.33
CA ASP A 85 7.17 11.20 -9.88
C ASP A 85 7.29 10.99 -8.36
N VAL A 86 6.29 10.41 -7.70
CA VAL A 86 6.25 10.20 -6.25
C VAL A 86 5.94 8.74 -5.93
N LEU A 87 6.77 8.14 -5.09
CA LEU A 87 6.49 6.85 -4.47
C LEU A 87 5.92 7.09 -3.07
N TYR A 88 4.73 6.59 -2.84
CA TYR A 88 4.07 6.59 -1.52
C TYR A 88 4.36 5.27 -0.81
N VAL A 89 4.63 5.35 0.49
CA VAL A 89 5.11 4.24 1.31
C VAL A 89 4.26 4.14 2.58
N ALA A 90 3.66 2.98 2.80
CA ALA A 90 3.16 2.60 4.12
C ALA A 90 4.36 2.21 5.00
N ASP A 91 4.83 3.13 5.82
CA ASP A 91 5.91 2.90 6.80
C ASP A 91 5.31 2.28 8.07
N THR A 92 4.93 1.00 7.94
CA THR A 92 4.03 0.28 8.85
C THR A 92 4.53 0.28 10.29
N GLY A 93 5.81 0.02 10.50
CA GLY A 93 6.39 -0.01 11.84
C GLY A 93 6.58 1.37 12.47
N ASN A 94 6.53 2.43 11.68
CA ASN A 94 6.50 3.83 12.12
C ASN A 94 5.08 4.41 12.18
N HIS A 95 4.06 3.60 11.86
CA HIS A 95 2.67 4.06 11.87
C HIS A 95 2.48 5.36 11.07
N ALA A 96 3.04 5.40 9.84
CA ALA A 96 3.09 6.63 9.04
C ALA A 96 2.91 6.36 7.54
N LEU A 97 2.38 7.36 6.85
CA LEU A 97 2.45 7.47 5.40
C LEU A 97 3.62 8.38 5.03
N ARG A 98 4.55 7.87 4.24
CA ARG A 98 5.69 8.60 3.72
C ARG A 98 5.59 8.79 2.22
N ARG A 99 6.23 9.82 1.68
CA ARG A 99 6.45 9.99 0.25
C ARG A 99 7.93 10.09 -0.07
N ILE A 100 8.31 9.58 -1.23
CA ILE A 100 9.64 9.73 -1.81
C ILE A 100 9.47 10.47 -3.13
N VAL A 101 10.06 11.66 -3.24
CA VAL A 101 10.14 12.40 -4.51
C VAL A 101 11.21 11.72 -5.35
N LEU A 102 10.83 10.98 -6.38
CA LEU A 102 11.73 10.06 -7.11
C LEU A 102 12.89 10.79 -7.79
N ARG A 103 12.68 12.01 -8.26
CA ARG A 103 13.73 12.82 -8.91
C ARG A 103 14.88 13.16 -7.93
N SER A 104 14.56 13.61 -6.72
CA SER A 104 15.55 14.04 -5.72
C SER A 104 15.96 12.93 -4.76
N GLY A 105 15.12 11.92 -4.57
CA GLY A 105 15.28 10.91 -3.52
C GLY A 105 14.84 11.40 -2.13
N ARG A 106 14.25 12.59 -2.02
CA ARG A 106 13.81 13.17 -0.75
C ARG A 106 12.61 12.42 -0.19
N VAL A 107 12.71 12.01 1.07
CA VAL A 107 11.67 11.33 1.84
C VAL A 107 11.05 12.29 2.84
N GLU A 108 9.71 12.32 2.87
CA GLU A 108 8.95 13.19 3.76
C GLU A 108 7.75 12.42 4.34
N THR A 109 7.44 12.70 5.61
CA THR A 109 6.22 12.20 6.26
C THR A 109 5.01 13.03 5.85
N LEU A 110 3.95 12.39 5.36
CA LEU A 110 2.66 13.01 5.04
C LEU A 110 1.70 12.98 6.22
N CYS A 111 1.56 11.81 6.85
CA CYS A 111 0.77 11.66 8.08
C CYS A 111 1.34 10.56 8.98
N GLY A 112 0.97 10.64 10.27
CA GLY A 112 1.52 9.78 11.31
C GLY A 112 2.65 10.45 12.08
N ASN A 113 2.67 10.21 13.39
CA ASN A 113 3.65 10.80 14.32
C ASN A 113 4.67 9.78 14.88
N GLY A 114 4.75 8.59 14.29
CA GLY A 114 5.63 7.52 14.72
C GLY A 114 5.08 6.63 15.85
N ARG A 115 3.86 6.88 16.32
CA ARG A 115 3.23 6.14 17.42
C ARG A 115 1.98 5.43 16.96
N ALA A 116 1.74 4.24 17.53
CA ALA A 116 0.49 3.53 17.33
C ALA A 116 -0.65 4.23 18.07
N GLY A 117 -1.80 4.35 17.41
CA GLY A 117 -3.01 4.91 18.00
C GLY A 117 -4.17 4.90 17.02
N GLU A 118 -5.35 5.23 17.49
CA GLU A 118 -6.56 5.30 16.67
C GLU A 118 -6.89 6.76 16.39
N PRO A 119 -6.76 7.24 15.15
CA PRO A 119 -7.14 8.60 14.82
C PRO A 119 -8.67 8.76 14.86
N VAL A 120 -9.13 9.98 15.13
CA VAL A 120 -10.54 10.32 15.05
C VAL A 120 -11.03 10.15 13.61
N ALA A 121 -12.18 9.53 13.42
CA ALA A 121 -12.72 9.20 12.10
C ALA A 121 -13.05 10.43 11.21
N GLY A 122 -13.19 11.61 11.78
CA GLY A 122 -13.41 12.87 11.06
C GLY A 122 -12.16 13.40 10.35
N PRO A 123 -12.30 14.50 9.57
CA PRO A 123 -11.17 15.13 8.90
C PRO A 123 -10.11 15.63 9.88
N VAL A 124 -8.85 15.26 9.64
CA VAL A 124 -7.68 15.66 10.43
C VAL A 124 -6.83 16.62 9.60
N THR A 125 -6.70 17.86 10.04
CA THR A 125 -5.95 18.93 9.36
C THR A 125 -4.48 19.04 9.79
N SER A 126 -4.10 18.39 10.90
CA SER A 126 -2.69 18.25 11.33
C SER A 126 -2.27 16.78 11.28
N PRO A 127 -2.23 16.16 10.09
CA PRO A 127 -2.10 14.71 9.96
C PRO A 127 -0.74 14.18 10.42
N ARG A 128 0.30 15.02 10.50
CA ARG A 128 1.63 14.64 11.02
C ARG A 128 1.69 14.54 12.54
N GLU A 129 0.69 15.06 13.25
CA GLU A 129 0.60 15.02 14.72
C GLU A 129 -0.23 13.82 15.21
N VAL A 130 -0.89 13.12 14.29
CA VAL A 130 -1.82 12.04 14.62
C VAL A 130 -1.10 10.71 14.72
N ALA A 131 -1.44 9.92 15.73
CA ALA A 131 -1.06 8.52 15.79
C ALA A 131 -1.91 7.71 14.80
N LEU A 132 -1.27 6.87 13.99
CA LEU A 132 -1.93 5.92 13.10
C LEU A 132 -1.75 4.48 13.64
N ASN A 133 -2.47 3.52 13.06
CA ASN A 133 -2.37 2.14 13.53
C ASN A 133 -2.06 1.16 12.39
N GLN A 134 -0.78 0.96 12.12
CA GLN A 134 -0.26 -0.02 11.16
C GLN A 134 -0.84 0.17 9.73
N PRO A 135 -0.54 1.28 9.03
CA PRO A 135 -0.82 1.37 7.61
C PRO A 135 -0.10 0.22 6.90
N GLN A 136 -0.82 -0.60 6.14
CA GLN A 136 -0.26 -1.82 5.53
C GLN A 136 -0.09 -1.69 4.03
N SER A 137 -1.09 -1.18 3.33
CA SER A 137 -1.04 -0.97 1.89
C SER A 137 -1.46 0.44 1.52
N VAL A 138 -0.99 0.90 0.37
CA VAL A 138 -1.33 2.20 -0.20
C VAL A 138 -1.69 2.08 -1.67
N ALA A 139 -2.62 2.91 -2.11
CA ALA A 139 -2.95 3.10 -3.52
C ALA A 139 -3.12 4.60 -3.79
N ALA A 140 -2.30 5.14 -4.69
CA ALA A 140 -2.27 6.56 -4.97
C ALA A 140 -2.96 6.90 -6.29
N THR A 141 -3.68 8.01 -6.27
CA THR A 141 -4.17 8.72 -7.45
C THR A 141 -3.46 10.07 -7.57
N ASP A 142 -3.86 10.89 -8.52
CA ASP A 142 -3.35 12.26 -8.66
C ASP A 142 -3.73 13.18 -7.49
N ASN A 143 -4.81 12.86 -6.77
CA ASN A 143 -5.39 13.74 -5.77
C ASN A 143 -5.37 13.16 -4.35
N GLU A 144 -5.39 11.85 -4.19
CA GLU A 144 -5.51 11.17 -2.91
C GLU A 144 -4.60 9.96 -2.82
N VAL A 145 -4.16 9.66 -1.62
CA VAL A 145 -3.49 8.41 -1.27
C VAL A 145 -4.38 7.64 -0.30
N PHE A 146 -4.89 6.51 -0.74
CA PHE A 146 -5.68 5.60 0.08
C PHE A 146 -4.77 4.65 0.85
N MET A 147 -5.15 4.31 2.06
CA MET A 147 -4.42 3.41 2.95
C MET A 147 -5.36 2.41 3.60
N THR A 148 -4.98 1.14 3.61
CA THR A 148 -5.53 0.17 4.54
C THR A 148 -4.82 0.30 5.88
N MET A 149 -5.58 0.42 6.95
CA MET A 149 -5.07 0.51 8.31
C MET A 149 -5.43 -0.77 9.06
N ALA A 150 -4.51 -1.74 9.03
CA ALA A 150 -4.79 -3.08 9.57
C ALA A 150 -5.03 -3.09 11.09
N GLY A 151 -4.42 -2.16 11.82
CA GLY A 151 -4.54 -2.09 13.27
C GLY A 151 -5.85 -1.45 13.77
N ASP A 152 -6.60 -0.74 12.92
CA ASP A 152 -7.91 -0.15 13.28
C ASP A 152 -9.07 -0.62 12.38
N ASN A 153 -8.82 -1.59 11.48
CA ASN A 153 -9.81 -2.18 10.58
C ASN A 153 -10.54 -1.15 9.70
N ARG A 154 -9.83 -0.12 9.22
CA ARG A 154 -10.39 0.99 8.44
C ARG A 154 -9.63 1.24 7.16
N LEU A 155 -10.30 1.93 6.25
CA LEU A 155 -9.73 2.52 5.04
C LEU A 155 -9.66 4.04 5.21
N TRP A 156 -8.47 4.59 5.02
CA TRP A 156 -8.20 6.02 5.16
C TRP A 156 -7.77 6.63 3.84
N ALA A 157 -7.98 7.93 3.67
CA ALA A 157 -7.48 8.69 2.53
C ALA A 157 -6.77 9.96 2.99
N TYR A 158 -5.62 10.23 2.38
CA TYR A 158 -4.89 11.47 2.51
C TYR A 158 -5.11 12.31 1.25
N ASP A 159 -5.72 13.49 1.40
CA ASP A 159 -5.94 14.47 0.33
C ASP A 159 -4.64 15.23 0.07
N LEU A 160 -4.07 15.08 -1.10
CA LEU A 160 -2.80 15.69 -1.49
C LEU A 160 -2.90 17.21 -1.67
N GLY A 161 -4.07 17.72 -2.03
CA GLY A 161 -4.31 19.15 -2.23
C GLY A 161 -4.52 19.91 -0.91
N ARG A 162 -5.24 19.29 0.01
CA ARG A 162 -5.57 19.89 1.32
C ARG A 162 -4.58 19.53 2.42
N GLY A 163 -3.76 18.51 2.24
CA GLY A 163 -2.90 17.99 3.29
C GLY A 163 -3.68 17.44 4.49
N ALA A 164 -4.81 16.81 4.24
CA ALA A 164 -5.74 16.35 5.28
C ALA A 164 -5.97 14.84 5.19
N LEU A 165 -6.16 14.20 6.33
CA LEU A 165 -6.46 12.78 6.45
C LEU A 165 -7.92 12.58 6.88
N ALA A 166 -8.62 11.61 6.29
CA ALA A 166 -9.98 11.25 6.67
C ALA A 166 -10.22 9.74 6.54
N CYS A 167 -11.06 9.20 7.42
CA CYS A 167 -11.58 7.85 7.27
C CYS A 167 -12.63 7.82 6.16
N ARG A 168 -12.50 6.88 5.22
CA ARG A 168 -13.44 6.68 4.11
C ARG A 168 -14.43 5.56 4.42
N ALA A 169 -13.95 4.46 4.99
CA ALA A 169 -14.79 3.31 5.30
C ALA A 169 -14.22 2.47 6.46
N GLY A 170 -15.11 1.77 7.13
CA GLY A 170 -14.80 0.90 8.25
C GLY A 170 -15.26 1.46 9.59
N SER A 171 -16.02 0.67 10.34
CA SER A 171 -16.47 0.99 11.69
C SER A 171 -15.35 0.88 12.74
N GLY A 172 -14.26 0.20 12.42
CA GLY A 172 -13.20 -0.18 13.34
C GLY A 172 -13.41 -1.53 14.01
N GLN A 173 -14.60 -2.11 13.90
CA GLN A 173 -14.86 -3.45 14.42
C GLN A 173 -14.20 -4.49 13.54
N LEU A 174 -13.65 -5.54 14.16
CA LEU A 174 -13.10 -6.70 13.45
C LEU A 174 -14.25 -7.58 12.92
N GLU A 175 -14.76 -7.23 11.76
CA GLU A 175 -15.91 -7.87 11.14
C GLU A 175 -15.85 -7.68 9.62
N SER A 176 -16.42 -8.59 8.84
CA SER A 176 -16.60 -8.43 7.39
C SER A 176 -18.08 -8.11 7.11
N ARG A 177 -18.41 -6.82 6.92
CA ARG A 177 -19.78 -6.34 6.70
C ARG A 177 -19.85 -5.28 5.62
N ASP A 178 -20.76 -5.48 4.66
CA ASP A 178 -21.09 -4.51 3.63
C ASP A 178 -21.90 -3.32 4.16
N GLY A 179 -21.90 -2.22 3.45
CA GLY A 179 -22.70 -1.04 3.79
C GLY A 179 -22.07 0.27 3.36
N SER A 180 -22.67 1.39 3.78
CA SER A 180 -22.06 2.72 3.61
C SER A 180 -20.80 2.85 4.48
N GLY A 181 -19.85 3.70 4.08
CA GLY A 181 -18.53 3.81 4.66
C GLY A 181 -18.44 3.59 6.18
N PRO A 182 -19.08 4.42 7.02
CA PRO A 182 -19.02 4.25 8.48
C PRO A 182 -19.74 3.00 9.02
N MET A 183 -20.68 2.46 8.27
CA MET A 183 -21.46 1.27 8.66
C MET A 183 -20.84 -0.04 8.20
N ALA A 184 -19.95 0.01 7.21
CA ALA A 184 -19.18 -1.13 6.77
C ALA A 184 -18.16 -1.53 7.82
N ALA A 185 -17.69 -2.77 7.76
CA ALA A 185 -16.60 -3.25 8.58
C ALA A 185 -15.63 -4.11 7.77
N PHE A 186 -14.36 -4.06 8.12
CA PHE A 186 -13.30 -4.87 7.57
C PHE A 186 -12.66 -5.73 8.66
N ALA A 187 -12.13 -6.87 8.26
CA ALA A 187 -11.37 -7.75 9.13
C ALA A 187 -9.89 -7.78 8.70
N GLN A 188 -9.11 -6.86 9.22
CA GLN A 188 -7.69 -6.63 8.87
C GLN A 188 -7.49 -6.36 7.37
N PRO A 189 -7.97 -5.22 6.84
CA PRO A 189 -7.78 -4.89 5.43
C PRO A 189 -6.28 -4.78 5.12
N ALA A 190 -5.85 -5.50 4.09
CA ALA A 190 -4.45 -5.62 3.68
C ALA A 190 -4.22 -4.96 2.30
N GLY A 191 -4.10 -5.76 1.23
CA GLY A 191 -3.81 -5.26 -0.10
C GLY A 191 -4.88 -4.31 -0.65
N LEU A 192 -4.44 -3.30 -1.40
CA LEU A 192 -5.28 -2.24 -1.94
C LEU A 192 -4.90 -1.92 -3.38
N ALA A 193 -5.88 -1.80 -4.26
CA ALA A 193 -5.72 -1.29 -5.62
C ALA A 193 -6.83 -0.29 -5.96
N VAL A 194 -6.49 0.76 -6.69
CA VAL A 194 -7.45 1.73 -7.22
C VAL A 194 -7.62 1.54 -8.72
N VAL A 195 -8.86 1.41 -9.17
CA VAL A 195 -9.20 1.31 -10.59
C VAL A 195 -10.36 2.27 -10.87
N GLN A 196 -10.10 3.31 -11.64
CA GLN A 196 -11.06 4.38 -11.91
C GLN A 196 -11.65 4.98 -10.62
N GLN A 197 -12.93 4.75 -10.34
CA GLN A 197 -13.66 5.28 -9.18
C GLN A 197 -13.95 4.18 -8.12
N THR A 198 -13.18 3.10 -8.14
CA THR A 198 -13.37 1.98 -7.21
C THR A 198 -12.04 1.58 -6.59
N LEU A 199 -12.05 1.42 -5.27
CA LEU A 199 -10.98 0.73 -4.57
C LEU A 199 -11.34 -0.75 -4.42
N TYR A 200 -10.35 -1.60 -4.60
CA TYR A 200 -10.42 -3.03 -4.34
C TYR A 200 -9.52 -3.36 -3.16
N VAL A 201 -10.07 -4.02 -2.18
CA VAL A 201 -9.43 -4.28 -0.88
C VAL A 201 -9.41 -5.78 -0.62
N CYS A 202 -8.24 -6.33 -0.33
CA CYS A 202 -8.13 -7.63 0.31
C CYS A 202 -8.51 -7.49 1.78
N ASP A 203 -9.63 -8.05 2.18
CA ASP A 203 -10.07 -8.15 3.56
C ASP A 203 -9.51 -9.46 4.14
N ALA A 204 -8.29 -9.38 4.69
CA ALA A 204 -7.45 -10.56 4.91
C ALA A 204 -8.09 -11.60 5.83
N LEU A 205 -8.47 -11.24 7.05
CA LEU A 205 -9.19 -12.15 7.95
C LEU A 205 -10.64 -12.37 7.52
N GLY A 206 -11.22 -11.45 6.74
CA GLY A 206 -12.51 -11.64 6.08
C GLY A 206 -12.48 -12.69 4.97
N SER A 207 -11.27 -13.12 4.57
CA SER A 207 -11.04 -14.05 3.45
C SER A 207 -11.80 -13.64 2.19
N ALA A 208 -11.80 -12.33 1.90
CA ALA A 208 -12.62 -11.72 0.88
C ALA A 208 -11.87 -10.67 0.06
N VAL A 209 -12.38 -10.39 -1.14
CA VAL A 209 -12.10 -9.17 -1.89
C VAL A 209 -13.32 -8.28 -1.83
N ARG A 210 -13.10 -7.04 -1.39
CA ARG A 210 -14.15 -6.03 -1.24
C ARG A 210 -13.94 -4.90 -2.26
N SER A 211 -15.02 -4.26 -2.67
CA SER A 211 -14.98 -3.01 -3.44
C SER A 211 -15.48 -1.84 -2.60
N VAL A 212 -14.90 -0.66 -2.80
CA VAL A 212 -15.36 0.60 -2.20
C VAL A 212 -15.55 1.62 -3.31
N GLN A 213 -16.76 2.10 -3.49
CA GLN A 213 -17.09 3.11 -4.50
C GLN A 213 -16.65 4.50 -4.00
N LEU A 214 -15.68 5.15 -4.66
CA LEU A 214 -15.10 6.43 -4.21
C LEU A 214 -16.10 7.59 -4.17
N ARG A 215 -17.19 7.50 -4.94
CA ARG A 215 -18.21 8.54 -4.99
C ARG A 215 -19.05 8.65 -3.71
N ASN A 216 -19.30 7.53 -3.03
CA ASN A 216 -20.23 7.44 -1.89
C ASN A 216 -19.77 6.53 -0.77
N ASP A 217 -18.55 6.02 -0.86
CA ASP A 217 -17.91 5.13 0.11
C ASP A 217 -18.70 3.83 0.44
N VAL A 218 -19.54 3.38 -0.49
CA VAL A 218 -20.28 2.12 -0.35
C VAL A 218 -19.32 0.94 -0.52
N VAL A 219 -19.32 0.06 0.47
CA VAL A 219 -18.51 -1.17 0.51
C VAL A 219 -19.37 -2.36 0.15
N GLN A 220 -18.86 -3.22 -0.75
CA GLN A 220 -19.51 -4.45 -1.17
C GLN A 220 -18.50 -5.60 -1.26
N THR A 221 -18.90 -6.79 -0.85
CA THR A 221 -18.12 -8.02 -1.05
C THR A 221 -18.23 -8.48 -2.50
N LEU A 222 -17.09 -8.70 -3.14
CA LEU A 222 -17.03 -9.22 -4.51
C LEU A 222 -16.80 -10.73 -4.54
N VAL A 223 -15.90 -11.21 -3.70
CA VAL A 223 -15.55 -12.65 -3.56
C VAL A 223 -15.27 -12.92 -2.10
N GLY A 224 -15.65 -14.11 -1.64
CA GLY A 224 -15.55 -14.51 -0.24
C GLY A 224 -16.91 -14.46 0.45
N GLN A 225 -17.05 -15.19 1.54
CA GLN A 225 -18.33 -15.35 2.25
C GLN A 225 -18.25 -14.89 3.72
N GLY A 226 -17.10 -14.36 4.14
CA GLY A 226 -16.87 -13.89 5.50
C GLY A 226 -15.79 -14.64 6.25
N MET A 227 -15.52 -14.20 7.46
CA MET A 227 -14.36 -14.62 8.28
C MET A 227 -14.26 -16.12 8.53
N TRP A 228 -15.38 -16.82 8.58
CA TRP A 228 -15.43 -18.25 8.91
C TRP A 228 -15.67 -19.14 7.70
N GLU A 229 -15.90 -18.57 6.53
CA GLU A 229 -16.20 -19.25 5.28
C GLU A 229 -14.99 -19.26 4.32
N PHE A 230 -13.79 -19.40 4.86
CA PHE A 230 -12.56 -19.46 4.07
C PHE A 230 -12.39 -20.84 3.41
N GLY A 231 -11.55 -20.91 2.38
CA GLY A 231 -11.24 -22.15 1.67
C GLY A 231 -10.39 -21.93 0.43
N ASP A 232 -10.23 -23.00 -0.35
CA ASP A 232 -9.47 -23.02 -1.60
C ASP A 232 -10.40 -23.51 -2.73
N ALA A 233 -11.20 -22.59 -3.30
CA ALA A 233 -12.12 -22.93 -4.38
C ALA A 233 -12.20 -21.82 -5.42
N ASP A 234 -11.99 -22.20 -6.69
CA ASP A 234 -12.27 -21.35 -7.85
C ASP A 234 -13.75 -21.52 -8.25
N GLY A 235 -14.26 -20.56 -9.03
CA GLY A 235 -15.61 -20.62 -9.57
C GLY A 235 -16.30 -19.25 -9.64
N PRO A 236 -17.63 -19.24 -9.78
CA PRO A 236 -18.42 -18.01 -9.68
C PRO A 236 -18.16 -17.29 -8.34
N ARG A 237 -18.33 -15.95 -8.33
CA ARG A 237 -18.01 -15.12 -7.16
C ARG A 237 -18.67 -15.59 -5.86
N GLU A 238 -19.90 -16.11 -5.96
CA GLU A 238 -20.68 -16.60 -4.82
C GLU A 238 -20.19 -17.95 -4.28
N GLN A 239 -19.42 -18.69 -5.08
CA GLN A 239 -18.93 -20.03 -4.73
C GLN A 239 -17.43 -20.05 -4.43
N ALA A 240 -16.69 -19.09 -5.00
CA ALA A 240 -15.25 -19.00 -4.81
C ALA A 240 -14.91 -18.76 -3.33
N ARG A 241 -13.82 -19.35 -2.89
CA ARG A 241 -13.30 -19.25 -1.52
C ARG A 241 -11.84 -18.84 -1.57
N LEU A 242 -11.50 -17.91 -0.70
CA LEU A 242 -10.15 -17.42 -0.46
C LEU A 242 -9.72 -17.77 0.97
N GLN A 243 -8.45 -17.62 1.24
CA GLN A 243 -7.90 -17.70 2.59
C GLN A 243 -6.82 -16.66 2.81
N ASN A 244 -7.09 -15.68 3.66
CA ASN A 244 -6.15 -14.63 4.05
C ASN A 244 -5.45 -13.95 2.84
N PRO A 245 -6.21 -13.37 1.87
CA PRO A 245 -5.62 -12.66 0.74
C PRO A 245 -4.89 -11.41 1.22
N GLN A 246 -3.61 -11.21 0.78
CA GLN A 246 -2.75 -10.15 1.31
C GLN A 246 -2.46 -9.05 0.30
N ALA A 247 -2.50 -9.34 -1.00
CA ALA A 247 -2.18 -8.36 -2.03
C ALA A 247 -3.12 -8.45 -3.22
N ILE A 248 -3.31 -7.31 -3.88
CA ILE A 248 -4.16 -7.17 -5.06
C ILE A 248 -3.53 -6.17 -6.03
N ALA A 249 -3.57 -6.47 -7.32
CA ALA A 249 -3.08 -5.59 -8.36
C ALA A 249 -3.94 -5.70 -9.62
N LEU A 250 -4.11 -4.58 -10.33
CA LEU A 250 -4.73 -4.57 -11.66
C LEU A 250 -3.75 -5.10 -12.70
N SER A 251 -4.23 -5.96 -13.60
CA SER A 251 -3.47 -6.33 -14.80
C SER A 251 -3.27 -5.12 -15.71
N ALA A 252 -2.10 -5.01 -16.33
CA ALA A 252 -1.82 -3.96 -17.29
C ALA A 252 -2.64 -4.10 -18.59
N ASP A 253 -2.95 -5.34 -18.98
CA ASP A 253 -3.46 -5.67 -20.32
C ASP A 253 -4.95 -6.05 -20.35
N ALA A 254 -5.60 -6.16 -19.20
CA ALA A 254 -6.97 -6.63 -19.12
C ALA A 254 -7.70 -6.11 -17.86
N PRO A 255 -9.06 -6.04 -17.86
CA PRO A 255 -9.82 -5.71 -16.66
C PRO A 255 -9.86 -6.89 -15.69
N VAL A 256 -8.69 -7.27 -15.20
CA VAL A 256 -8.47 -8.41 -14.30
C VAL A 256 -7.66 -7.93 -13.09
N LEU A 257 -8.15 -8.28 -11.92
CA LEU A 257 -7.41 -8.15 -10.67
C LEU A 257 -6.67 -9.47 -10.38
N TRP A 258 -5.39 -9.35 -10.09
CA TRP A 258 -4.60 -10.44 -9.53
C TRP A 258 -4.62 -10.35 -8.01
N VAL A 259 -4.93 -11.46 -7.35
CA VAL A 259 -5.06 -11.56 -5.89
C VAL A 259 -4.05 -12.57 -5.38
N ALA A 260 -3.19 -12.16 -4.48
CA ALA A 260 -2.34 -13.09 -3.73
C ALA A 260 -3.17 -13.71 -2.59
N ASP A 261 -3.69 -14.89 -2.85
CA ASP A 261 -4.45 -15.70 -1.89
C ASP A 261 -3.47 -16.46 -0.99
N THR A 262 -2.89 -15.70 -0.05
CA THR A 262 -1.68 -16.07 0.70
C THR A 262 -1.87 -17.31 1.56
N GLY A 263 -3.01 -17.45 2.22
CA GLY A 263 -3.32 -18.62 3.05
C GLY A 263 -3.40 -19.92 2.26
N ASN A 264 -3.72 -19.83 0.96
CA ASN A 264 -3.75 -20.97 0.04
C ASN A 264 -2.46 -21.13 -0.78
N GLY A 265 -1.49 -20.19 -0.66
CA GLY A 265 -0.29 -20.20 -1.48
C GLY A 265 -0.56 -20.06 -2.97
N ARG A 266 -1.59 -19.29 -3.37
CA ARG A 266 -2.06 -19.17 -4.75
C ARG A 266 -2.09 -17.74 -5.25
N LEU A 267 -1.93 -17.59 -6.56
CA LEU A 267 -2.28 -16.36 -7.28
C LEU A 267 -3.58 -16.61 -8.04
N ARG A 268 -4.59 -15.79 -7.78
CA ARG A 268 -5.90 -15.90 -8.42
C ARG A 268 -6.22 -14.68 -9.27
N SER A 269 -7.08 -14.86 -10.27
CA SER A 269 -7.57 -13.76 -11.11
C SER A 269 -9.06 -13.53 -10.87
N LEU A 270 -9.45 -12.27 -10.77
CA LEU A 270 -10.83 -11.82 -10.67
C LEU A 270 -11.13 -10.86 -11.81
N ARG A 271 -12.08 -11.21 -12.69
CA ARG A 271 -12.54 -10.30 -13.76
C ARG A 271 -13.43 -9.20 -13.19
N LEU A 272 -13.16 -7.95 -13.62
CA LEU A 272 -13.93 -6.76 -13.27
C LEU A 272 -15.22 -6.61 -14.10
#